data_8dc2ffe29e40a5a8b301561eb754e315
#
_entry.id   8dc2ffe29e40a5a8b301561eb754e315
#
_cell.length_a   1.000
_cell.length_b   1.000
_cell.length_c   1.000
_cell.angle_alpha   90.00
_cell.angle_beta   90.00
_cell.angle_gamma   90.00
#
_symmetry.space_group_name_H-M   'P 1'
#
loop_
_entity.id
_entity.type
_entity.pdbx_description
1 polymer ?
#
loop_
_entity_poly.entity_id
_entity_poly.type
_entity_poly.pdbx_seq_one_letter_code
_entity_poly.pdbx_strand_id
1 'polypeptide(L)'
;GLMPAQGASLRVHHDKGDAVETSVKPAVVEGVNGFWLDLGQPGFGPSAVGAQQVEQRGFNGHEVSHVAPLAQLDSAWQHSQFVRIGNPHCVTLLTDIAELPSNSQMRQSPWAEGLTRIAYAMPTGAGQPCPAGVNLQWAALESAQRIIARVFERGEGPTASSGTSASAVACA
;
A
#
# COMPACT_ATOMS: atom_id res chain seq x y z
N GLY A 1 22.22 -8.82 17.59
CA GLY A 1 21.47 -9.11 16.38
C GLY A 1 22.36 -9.84 15.38
N LEU A 2 21.81 -10.82 14.68
CA LEU A 2 22.50 -11.51 13.61
C LEU A 2 22.62 -10.57 12.42
N MET A 3 23.79 -9.98 12.24
CA MET A 3 24.09 -9.13 11.09
C MET A 3 24.84 -9.97 10.07
N PRO A 4 24.32 -10.16 8.85
CA PRO A 4 25.06 -10.84 7.81
C PRO A 4 26.28 -10.02 7.39
N ALA A 5 27.34 -10.72 6.98
CA ALA A 5 28.48 -10.06 6.36
C ALA A 5 28.05 -9.33 5.08
N GLN A 6 28.76 -8.26 4.70
CA GLN A 6 28.48 -7.49 3.49
C GLN A 6 28.42 -8.43 2.26
N GLY A 7 27.31 -8.37 1.53
CA GLY A 7 27.07 -9.21 0.34
C GLY A 7 26.55 -10.62 0.65
N ALA A 8 26.27 -10.95 1.89
CA ALA A 8 25.62 -12.23 2.24
C ALA A 8 24.13 -12.19 1.90
N SER A 9 23.62 -13.30 1.35
CA SER A 9 22.18 -13.52 1.21
C SER A 9 21.60 -14.02 2.51
N LEU A 10 20.44 -13.51 2.88
CA LEU A 10 19.63 -14.02 3.98
C LEU A 10 18.46 -14.82 3.41
N ARG A 11 18.27 -16.03 3.93
CA ARG A 11 17.06 -16.80 3.67
C ARG A 11 16.11 -16.61 4.84
N VAL A 12 14.97 -16.00 4.58
CA VAL A 12 13.93 -15.77 5.57
C VAL A 12 12.86 -16.86 5.40
N HIS A 13 12.62 -17.61 6.46
CA HIS A 13 11.53 -18.57 6.52
C HIS A 13 10.36 -17.94 7.28
N HIS A 14 9.17 -18.10 6.75
CA HIS A 14 7.93 -17.71 7.42
C HIS A 14 7.03 -18.94 7.65
N ASP A 15 5.99 -18.78 8.43
CA ASP A 15 5.07 -19.82 8.88
C ASP A 15 4.33 -20.58 7.76
N LYS A 16 4.25 -19.99 6.56
CA LYS A 16 3.64 -20.63 5.38
C LYS A 16 4.58 -21.53 4.59
N GLY A 17 5.78 -21.80 5.11
CA GLY A 17 6.69 -22.79 4.59
C GLY A 17 7.60 -22.37 3.44
N ASP A 18 7.34 -21.24 2.78
CA ASP A 18 8.19 -20.76 1.70
C ASP A 18 9.37 -19.95 2.26
N ALA A 19 10.57 -20.22 1.75
CA ALA A 19 11.74 -19.42 2.06
C ALA A 19 11.86 -18.29 1.06
N VAL A 20 11.97 -17.06 1.55
CA VAL A 20 12.33 -15.90 0.74
C VAL A 20 13.82 -15.66 0.89
N GLU A 21 14.55 -15.77 -0.22
CA GLU A 21 15.95 -15.38 -0.26
C GLU A 21 16.04 -13.91 -0.65
N THR A 22 16.66 -13.11 0.19
CA THR A 22 16.89 -11.71 -0.09
C THR A 22 18.33 -11.33 0.13
N SER A 23 18.89 -10.52 -0.74
CA SER A 23 20.22 -9.96 -0.54
C SER A 23 20.11 -8.70 0.32
N VAL A 24 20.92 -8.67 1.38
CA VAL A 24 20.96 -7.56 2.31
C VAL A 24 22.24 -6.77 2.08
N LYS A 25 22.11 -5.47 1.79
CA LYS A 25 23.23 -4.56 1.62
C LYS A 25 23.23 -3.55 2.76
N PRO A 26 24.33 -3.42 3.51
CA PRO A 26 24.44 -2.37 4.50
C PRO A 26 24.22 -0.99 3.87
N ALA A 27 23.56 -0.11 4.59
CA ALA A 27 23.32 1.27 4.18
C ALA A 27 23.48 2.21 5.38
N VAL A 28 23.88 3.44 5.10
CA VAL A 28 23.86 4.53 6.08
C VAL A 28 22.96 5.63 5.48
N VAL A 29 21.85 5.92 6.17
CA VAL A 29 20.93 6.97 5.76
C VAL A 29 20.84 7.98 6.90
N GLU A 30 21.21 9.23 6.63
CA GLU A 30 21.22 10.32 7.63
C GLU A 30 21.99 9.96 8.90
N GLY A 31 23.10 9.23 8.77
CA GLY A 31 23.93 8.80 9.91
C GLY A 31 23.40 7.57 10.67
N VAL A 32 22.26 7.02 10.27
CA VAL A 32 21.69 5.81 10.87
C VAL A 32 22.10 4.57 10.07
N ASN A 33 22.68 3.59 10.76
CA ASN A 33 22.99 2.29 10.15
C ASN A 33 21.70 1.51 9.87
N GLY A 34 21.57 1.02 8.65
CA GLY A 34 20.42 0.24 8.18
C GLY A 34 20.82 -0.72 7.07
N PHE A 35 19.83 -1.11 6.29
CA PHE A 35 20.00 -2.04 5.19
C PHE A 35 19.15 -1.64 3.99
N TRP A 36 19.66 -1.91 2.81
CA TRP A 36 18.84 -2.00 1.61
C TRP A 36 18.18 -3.37 1.56
N LEU A 37 16.90 -3.39 1.30
CA LEU A 37 16.11 -4.59 1.05
C LEU A 37 15.63 -4.56 -0.39
N ASP A 38 15.92 -5.61 -1.15
CA ASP A 38 15.35 -5.79 -2.48
C ASP A 38 13.93 -6.35 -2.33
N LEU A 39 12.94 -5.59 -2.79
CA LEU A 39 11.53 -5.98 -2.76
C LEU A 39 11.06 -6.59 -4.10
N GLY A 40 11.98 -6.78 -5.05
CA GLY A 40 11.67 -7.26 -6.39
C GLY A 40 11.03 -6.20 -7.28
N GLN A 41 10.44 -6.64 -8.39
CA GLN A 41 9.77 -5.76 -9.35
C GLN A 41 8.32 -5.55 -8.98
N PRO A 42 7.81 -4.31 -9.02
CA PRO A 42 6.40 -4.04 -8.82
C PRO A 42 5.56 -4.52 -10.01
N GLY A 43 4.39 -5.07 -9.73
CA GLY A 43 3.34 -5.30 -10.71
C GLY A 43 2.29 -4.20 -10.60
N PHE A 44 1.71 -3.79 -11.73
CA PHE A 44 0.75 -2.70 -11.80
C PHE A 44 -0.62 -3.13 -12.32
N GLY A 45 -1.62 -2.36 -11.93
CA GLY A 45 -3.00 -2.51 -12.38
C GLY A 45 -3.82 -3.53 -11.60
N PRO A 46 -5.13 -3.59 -11.86
CA PRO A 46 -6.08 -4.43 -11.10
C PRO A 46 -5.72 -5.91 -11.09
N SER A 47 -5.27 -6.45 -12.23
CA SER A 47 -4.91 -7.87 -12.36
C SER A 47 -3.73 -8.27 -11.48
N ALA A 48 -2.76 -7.38 -11.26
CA ALA A 48 -1.59 -7.67 -10.42
C ALA A 48 -1.94 -7.93 -8.95
N VAL A 49 -3.06 -7.39 -8.48
CA VAL A 49 -3.54 -7.54 -7.09
C VAL A 49 -4.80 -8.40 -6.97
N GLY A 50 -5.32 -8.93 -8.09
CA GLY A 50 -6.56 -9.70 -8.13
C GLY A 50 -7.81 -8.85 -7.88
N ALA A 51 -7.75 -7.56 -8.22
CA ALA A 51 -8.91 -6.66 -8.12
C ALA A 51 -9.94 -6.97 -9.20
N GLN A 52 -11.22 -6.89 -8.84
CA GLN A 52 -12.36 -7.20 -9.67
C GLN A 52 -13.33 -6.02 -9.73
N GLN A 53 -14.06 -5.90 -10.84
CA GLN A 53 -15.11 -4.88 -11.01
C GLN A 53 -14.62 -3.45 -10.81
N VAL A 54 -13.45 -3.13 -11.35
CA VAL A 54 -12.81 -1.81 -11.25
C VAL A 54 -12.95 -1.10 -12.58
N GLU A 55 -13.51 0.10 -12.55
CA GLU A 55 -13.60 1.00 -13.71
C GLU A 55 -12.27 1.73 -13.92
N GLN A 56 -11.81 1.87 -15.16
CA GLN A 56 -10.65 2.66 -15.51
C GLN A 56 -11.07 4.09 -15.89
N ARG A 57 -10.31 5.08 -15.41
CA ARG A 57 -10.56 6.51 -15.65
C ARG A 57 -9.27 7.24 -15.95
N GLY A 58 -9.36 8.38 -16.64
CA GLY A 58 -8.22 9.26 -16.85
C GLY A 58 -8.01 10.18 -15.63
N PHE A 59 -6.76 10.34 -15.21
CA PHE A 59 -6.34 11.31 -14.19
C PHE A 59 -4.95 11.83 -14.51
N ASN A 60 -4.81 13.14 -14.68
CA ASN A 60 -3.53 13.80 -15.01
C ASN A 60 -2.79 13.19 -16.21
N GLY A 61 -3.53 12.75 -17.24
CA GLY A 61 -2.95 12.13 -18.44
C GLY A 61 -2.57 10.65 -18.31
N HIS A 62 -2.86 10.03 -17.17
CA HIS A 62 -2.64 8.61 -16.90
C HIS A 62 -3.96 7.86 -16.72
N GLU A 63 -3.93 6.56 -16.99
CA GLU A 63 -5.04 5.67 -16.66
C GLU A 63 -4.95 5.23 -15.21
N VAL A 64 -6.03 5.44 -14.47
CA VAL A 64 -6.15 5.07 -13.06
C VAL A 64 -7.45 4.29 -12.83
N SER A 65 -7.54 3.64 -11.70
CA SER A 65 -8.70 2.85 -11.31
C SER A 65 -9.66 3.67 -10.45
N HIS A 66 -10.96 3.55 -10.72
CA HIS A 66 -12.01 4.03 -9.83
C HIS A 66 -12.51 2.91 -8.94
N VAL A 67 -12.28 3.03 -7.64
CA VAL A 67 -12.71 2.08 -6.62
C VAL A 67 -14.00 2.60 -5.98
N ALA A 68 -15.14 2.20 -6.51
CA ALA A 68 -16.44 2.72 -6.10
C ALA A 68 -16.69 2.66 -4.57
N PRO A 69 -16.34 1.59 -3.84
CA PRO A 69 -16.48 1.59 -2.38
C PRO A 69 -15.64 2.67 -1.66
N LEU A 70 -14.45 3.02 -2.15
CA LEU A 70 -13.66 4.12 -1.59
C LEU A 70 -14.31 5.48 -1.88
N ALA A 71 -14.75 5.70 -3.12
CA ALA A 71 -15.42 6.92 -3.54
C ALA A 71 -16.76 7.16 -2.83
N GLN A 72 -17.41 6.10 -2.34
CA GLN A 72 -18.63 6.19 -1.52
C GLN A 72 -18.33 6.62 -0.08
N LEU A 73 -17.14 6.30 0.46
CA LEU A 73 -16.72 6.74 1.79
C LEU A 73 -16.29 8.21 1.79
N ASP A 74 -15.60 8.62 0.74
CA ASP A 74 -15.20 10.00 0.54
C ASP A 74 -15.12 10.34 -0.95
N SER A 75 -15.76 11.43 -1.35
CA SER A 75 -15.83 11.88 -2.74
C SER A 75 -14.47 12.29 -3.32
N ALA A 76 -13.47 12.58 -2.50
CA ALA A 76 -12.10 12.87 -2.94
C ALA A 76 -11.35 11.57 -3.35
N TRP A 77 -11.81 10.39 -2.95
CA TRP A 77 -11.11 9.11 -3.19
C TRP A 77 -11.52 8.45 -4.51
N GLN A 78 -11.42 9.21 -5.60
CA GLN A 78 -11.90 8.80 -6.94
C GLN A 78 -10.85 8.06 -7.77
N HIS A 79 -9.55 8.28 -7.50
CA HIS A 79 -8.47 7.90 -8.37
C HIS A 79 -7.48 7.02 -7.61
N SER A 80 -7.30 5.78 -8.06
CA SER A 80 -6.43 4.81 -7.39
C SER A 80 -5.52 4.11 -8.39
N GLN A 81 -4.31 3.78 -7.95
CA GLN A 81 -3.41 2.86 -8.64
C GLN A 81 -3.26 1.58 -7.83
N PHE A 82 -3.35 0.44 -8.52
CA PHE A 82 -3.04 -0.84 -7.92
C PHE A 82 -1.58 -1.19 -8.16
N VAL A 83 -0.89 -1.53 -7.07
CA VAL A 83 0.53 -1.92 -7.09
C VAL A 83 0.70 -3.19 -6.27
N ARG A 84 1.38 -4.18 -6.84
CA ARG A 84 1.83 -5.37 -6.12
C ARG A 84 3.33 -5.26 -5.89
N ILE A 85 3.73 -5.10 -4.64
CA ILE A 85 5.12 -5.15 -4.21
C ILE A 85 5.20 -5.91 -2.89
N GLY A 86 5.54 -7.21 -3.00
CA GLY A 86 5.33 -8.17 -1.92
C GLY A 86 3.84 -8.44 -1.66
N ASN A 87 3.13 -7.44 -1.16
CA ASN A 87 1.69 -7.44 -0.87
C ASN A 87 0.87 -6.67 -1.93
N PRO A 88 -0.46 -6.90 -2.00
CA PRO A 88 -1.35 -6.09 -2.81
C PRO A 88 -1.62 -4.72 -2.15
N HIS A 89 -1.55 -3.66 -2.94
CA HIS A 89 -1.77 -2.28 -2.52
C HIS A 89 -2.75 -1.57 -3.46
N CYS A 90 -3.59 -0.70 -2.88
CA CYS A 90 -4.47 0.23 -3.58
C CYS A 90 -4.12 1.64 -3.10
N VAL A 91 -3.43 2.40 -3.93
CA VAL A 91 -2.97 3.76 -3.63
C VAL A 91 -3.94 4.77 -4.21
N THR A 92 -4.70 5.44 -3.37
CA THR A 92 -5.58 6.54 -3.74
C THR A 92 -4.75 7.82 -3.91
N LEU A 93 -4.82 8.42 -5.09
CA LEU A 93 -4.09 9.61 -5.48
C LEU A 93 -4.94 10.84 -5.19
N LEU A 94 -4.43 11.73 -4.35
CA LEU A 94 -5.08 12.97 -3.95
C LEU A 94 -4.36 14.18 -4.54
N THR A 95 -5.10 15.24 -4.80
CA THR A 95 -4.56 16.49 -5.33
C THR A 95 -4.06 17.43 -4.24
N ASP A 96 -4.59 17.31 -3.02
CA ASP A 96 -4.23 18.14 -1.87
C ASP A 96 -3.91 17.28 -0.65
N ILE A 97 -2.86 17.67 0.07
CA ILE A 97 -2.49 17.03 1.36
C ILE A 97 -3.56 17.21 2.44
N ALA A 98 -4.40 18.23 2.33
CA ALA A 98 -5.52 18.45 3.25
C ALA A 98 -6.62 17.37 3.13
N GLU A 99 -6.68 16.66 2.01
CA GLU A 99 -7.62 15.56 1.77
C GLU A 99 -7.15 14.22 2.37
N LEU A 100 -5.92 14.17 2.92
CA LEU A 100 -5.39 12.94 3.52
C LEU A 100 -6.16 12.59 4.80
N PRO A 101 -6.69 11.35 4.93
CA PRO A 101 -7.35 10.94 6.15
C PRO A 101 -6.36 10.83 7.32
N SER A 102 -6.73 11.33 8.48
CA SER A 102 -5.93 11.08 9.68
C SER A 102 -6.15 9.67 10.21
N ASN A 103 -5.17 9.10 10.93
CA ASN A 103 -5.33 7.81 11.58
C ASN A 103 -6.50 7.79 12.58
N SER A 104 -6.80 8.93 13.21
CA SER A 104 -7.94 9.07 14.11
C SER A 104 -9.27 8.95 13.37
N GLN A 105 -9.41 9.63 12.23
CA GLN A 105 -10.61 9.53 11.40
C GLN A 105 -10.84 8.10 10.88
N MET A 106 -9.78 7.44 10.41
CA MET A 106 -9.85 6.07 9.92
C MET A 106 -10.24 5.03 11.00
N ARG A 107 -10.11 5.38 12.30
CA ARG A 107 -10.54 4.54 13.42
C ARG A 107 -11.96 4.81 13.88
N GLN A 108 -12.65 5.78 13.30
CA GLN A 108 -13.99 6.18 13.66
C GLN A 108 -15.01 5.76 12.60
N SER A 109 -16.21 5.41 13.04
CA SER A 109 -17.34 5.15 12.16
C SER A 109 -17.78 6.46 11.43
N PRO A 110 -18.17 6.40 10.14
CA PRO A 110 -18.40 5.18 9.35
C PRO A 110 -17.13 4.64 8.65
N TRP A 111 -16.00 5.38 8.67
CA TRP A 111 -14.80 5.00 7.92
C TRP A 111 -14.17 3.69 8.42
N ALA A 112 -14.07 3.48 9.72
CA ALA A 112 -13.47 2.27 10.28
C ALA A 112 -14.12 0.99 9.72
N GLU A 113 -15.44 0.94 9.69
CA GLU A 113 -16.20 -0.19 9.16
C GLU A 113 -16.08 -0.30 7.64
N GLY A 114 -16.24 0.83 6.94
CA GLY A 114 -16.14 0.88 5.48
C GLY A 114 -14.75 0.47 4.97
N LEU A 115 -13.68 0.99 5.59
CA LEU A 115 -12.31 0.65 5.23
C LEU A 115 -11.98 -0.82 5.55
N THR A 116 -12.45 -1.34 6.67
CA THR A 116 -12.32 -2.77 7.01
C THR A 116 -12.98 -3.65 5.96
N ARG A 117 -14.19 -3.31 5.51
CA ARG A 117 -14.88 -4.06 4.47
C ARG A 117 -14.15 -4.06 3.12
N ILE A 118 -13.43 -2.98 2.79
CA ILE A 118 -12.66 -2.86 1.55
C ILE A 118 -11.30 -3.57 1.68
N ALA A 119 -10.60 -3.34 2.78
CA ALA A 119 -9.20 -3.78 2.95
C ALA A 119 -9.08 -5.27 3.28
N TYR A 120 -9.99 -5.82 4.09
CA TYR A 120 -9.84 -7.18 4.61
C TYR A 120 -10.27 -8.23 3.58
N ALA A 121 -9.70 -9.43 3.71
CA ALA A 121 -10.14 -10.59 2.94
C ALA A 121 -11.54 -11.05 3.37
N MET A 122 -12.25 -11.70 2.46
CA MET A 122 -13.48 -12.39 2.81
C MET A 122 -13.23 -13.47 3.88
N PRO A 123 -14.18 -13.75 4.77
CA PRO A 123 -15.53 -13.18 4.85
C PRO A 123 -15.61 -11.86 5.63
N THR A 124 -14.55 -11.40 6.28
CA THR A 124 -14.54 -10.14 7.05
C THR A 124 -14.69 -8.93 6.11
N GLY A 125 -13.99 -8.94 4.97
CA GLY A 125 -14.17 -7.98 3.91
C GLY A 125 -15.39 -8.27 3.04
N ALA A 126 -15.77 -7.30 2.21
CA ALA A 126 -16.87 -7.41 1.25
C ALA A 126 -16.45 -8.06 -0.10
N GLY A 127 -15.18 -8.42 -0.27
CA GLY A 127 -14.64 -8.99 -1.50
C GLY A 127 -14.38 -7.99 -2.62
N GLN A 128 -14.61 -6.71 -2.38
CA GLN A 128 -14.40 -5.63 -3.36
C GLN A 128 -13.46 -4.55 -2.78
N PRO A 129 -12.47 -4.08 -3.58
CA PRO A 129 -12.16 -4.53 -4.94
C PRO A 129 -11.45 -5.89 -4.99
N CYS A 130 -10.85 -6.36 -3.90
CA CYS A 130 -10.03 -7.56 -3.84
C CYS A 130 -10.61 -8.61 -2.90
N PRO A 131 -11.05 -9.80 -3.37
CA PRO A 131 -11.55 -10.86 -2.48
C PRO A 131 -10.56 -11.31 -1.42
N ALA A 132 -9.25 -11.31 -1.74
CA ALA A 132 -8.17 -11.64 -0.82
C ALA A 132 -7.73 -10.46 0.07
N GLY A 133 -8.40 -9.32 -0.05
CA GLY A 133 -8.06 -8.08 0.63
C GLY A 133 -6.88 -7.34 -0.02
N VAL A 134 -6.71 -6.07 0.37
CA VAL A 134 -5.71 -5.16 -0.17
C VAL A 134 -5.32 -4.13 0.90
N ASN A 135 -4.05 -3.75 0.98
CA ASN A 135 -3.62 -2.62 1.78
C ASN A 135 -4.04 -1.32 1.10
N LEU A 136 -4.62 -0.39 1.85
CA LEU A 136 -5.06 0.90 1.33
C LEU A 136 -4.05 1.99 1.69
N GLN A 137 -3.75 2.86 0.73
CA GLN A 137 -2.93 4.04 0.94
C GLN A 137 -3.62 5.25 0.33
N TRP A 138 -3.38 6.42 0.90
CA TRP A 138 -3.71 7.72 0.34
C TRP A 138 -2.43 8.51 0.21
N ALA A 139 -2.18 9.09 -0.94
CA ALA A 139 -0.95 9.79 -1.24
C ALA A 139 -1.23 11.12 -1.91
N ALA A 140 -0.53 12.17 -1.45
CA ALA A 140 -0.54 13.48 -2.07
C ALA A 140 0.89 14.04 -2.14
N LEU A 141 1.17 14.80 -3.19
CA LEU A 141 2.43 15.50 -3.35
C LEU A 141 2.45 16.74 -2.45
N GLU A 142 3.41 16.83 -1.54
CA GLU A 142 3.70 18.06 -0.82
C GLU A 142 4.64 18.96 -1.63
N SER A 143 5.54 18.35 -2.37
CA SER A 143 6.44 19.01 -3.32
C SER A 143 6.87 18.06 -4.41
N ALA A 144 7.64 18.52 -5.40
CA ALA A 144 8.20 17.67 -6.46
C ALA A 144 9.10 16.52 -5.94
N GLN A 145 9.50 16.56 -4.68
CA GLN A 145 10.45 15.63 -4.07
C GLN A 145 9.90 14.98 -2.80
N ARG A 146 8.66 15.31 -2.41
CA ARG A 146 8.07 14.80 -1.16
C ARG A 146 6.62 14.42 -1.33
N ILE A 147 6.32 13.16 -0.98
CA ILE A 147 4.98 12.60 -0.92
C ILE A 147 4.59 12.41 0.54
N ILE A 148 3.40 12.86 0.89
CA ILE A 148 2.78 12.52 2.18
C ILE A 148 1.79 11.39 1.95
N ALA A 149 1.84 10.36 2.78
CA ALA A 149 0.92 9.24 2.68
C ALA A 149 0.28 8.86 4.02
N ARG A 150 -0.85 8.17 3.93
CA ARG A 150 -1.52 7.48 5.03
C ARG A 150 -1.78 6.05 4.65
N VAL A 151 -1.81 5.18 5.64
CA VAL A 151 -1.87 3.73 5.43
C VAL A 151 -2.96 3.11 6.30
N PHE A 152 -3.75 2.23 5.69
CA PHE A 152 -4.66 1.32 6.36
C PHE A 152 -4.31 -0.10 5.92
N GLU A 153 -3.70 -0.87 6.80
CA GLU A 153 -3.23 -2.22 6.48
C GLU A 153 -4.32 -3.26 6.63
N ARG A 154 -4.29 -4.20 5.71
CA ARG A 154 -5.15 -5.39 5.72
C ARG A 154 -4.87 -6.24 6.96
N GLY A 155 -5.81 -6.29 7.89
CA GLY A 155 -5.72 -7.05 9.14
C GLY A 155 -5.32 -6.23 10.36
N GLU A 156 -4.71 -5.03 10.18
CA GLU A 156 -4.22 -4.19 11.29
C GLU A 156 -4.96 -2.84 11.39
N GLY A 157 -5.52 -2.36 10.27
CA GLY A 157 -6.13 -1.03 10.23
C GLY A 157 -5.11 0.09 10.06
N PRO A 158 -5.40 1.32 10.55
CA PRO A 158 -4.53 2.47 10.37
C PRO A 158 -3.20 2.28 11.10
N THR A 159 -2.09 2.35 10.35
CA THR A 159 -0.72 2.22 10.88
C THR A 159 0.07 3.50 10.65
N ALA A 160 1.09 3.71 11.48
CA ALA A 160 1.95 4.89 11.37
C ALA A 160 2.99 4.75 10.25
N SER A 161 3.40 3.51 9.93
CA SER A 161 4.47 3.21 8.99
C SER A 161 4.34 1.79 8.45
N SER A 162 4.67 1.62 7.16
CA SER A 162 4.76 0.32 6.49
C SER A 162 5.73 0.44 5.31
N GLY A 163 6.77 -0.37 5.29
CA GLY A 163 7.80 -0.32 4.25
C GLY A 163 7.28 -0.64 2.86
N THR A 164 6.47 -1.70 2.72
CA THR A 164 5.87 -2.08 1.44
C THR A 164 4.82 -1.06 0.98
N SER A 165 4.06 -0.47 1.91
CA SER A 165 3.11 0.61 1.58
C SER A 165 3.82 1.87 1.09
N ALA A 166 4.94 2.27 1.72
CA ALA A 166 5.73 3.40 1.26
C ALA A 166 6.31 3.14 -0.15
N SER A 167 6.79 1.91 -0.40
CA SER A 167 7.28 1.51 -1.71
C SER A 167 6.17 1.52 -2.77
N ALA A 168 4.97 1.03 -2.44
CA ALA A 168 3.81 1.07 -3.33
C ALA A 168 3.40 2.51 -3.69
N VAL A 169 3.40 3.42 -2.70
CA VAL A 169 3.14 4.85 -2.91
C VAL A 169 4.17 5.50 -3.83
N ALA A 170 5.46 5.13 -3.69
CA ALA A 170 6.51 5.66 -4.55
C ALA A 170 6.44 5.12 -5.98
N CYS A 171 5.76 4.00 -6.21
CA CYS A 171 5.56 3.40 -7.53
C CYS A 171 4.29 3.89 -8.24
N ALA A 172 3.31 4.36 -7.48
CA ALA A 172 2.01 4.77 -8.02
C ALA A 172 2.05 6.19 -8.61
#